data_0373b2a6bd9ecf8c97e45080f42c917f
#
_entry.id   0373b2a6bd9ecf8c97e45080f42c917f
#
_cell.length_a   1.000
_cell.length_b   1.000
_cell.length_c   1.000
_cell.angle_alpha   90.00
_cell.angle_beta   90.00
_cell.angle_gamma   90.00
#
_symmetry.space_group_name_H-M   'P 1'
#
loop_
_entity.id
_entity.type
_entity.pdbx_description
1 polymer ?
#
loop_
_entity_poly.entity_id
_entity_poly.type
_entity_poly.pdbx_seq_one_letter_code
_entity_poly.pdbx_strand_id
1 'polypeptide(L)'
;MKLRKINEVSLTASDIAIGDTIKVGETANLTIDKVPEKLQKAFEKIREIVKRQADNPDNAKVLKKQHITMSQLLFTHLFVFAKVIAETFPDLACRDGRRQSFYAKNQNANLSELFDKNLFQCAEYATIAQLYLQSVDVDSEYVGGEILVNQNWEFGEQHSFVIIHENDIDYVFDPANNNAGAQPNISIIELSPEQKVKIQAKLLSGQRKSAFFETRDIMTNRKTFYGYGDGRNILEDMLFKKEQTVPNVPTEDLSRN
;
A
#
# COMPACT_ATOMS: atom_id res chain seq x y z
N MET A 1 -13.52 -16.08 -1.02
CA MET A 1 -13.02 -14.72 -0.85
C MET A 1 -14.19 -13.84 -0.40
N LYS A 2 -14.15 -13.23 0.78
CA LYS A 2 -15.24 -12.38 1.27
C LYS A 2 -14.94 -10.95 0.85
N LEU A 3 -15.67 -10.44 -0.14
CA LEU A 3 -15.73 -9.02 -0.44
C LEU A 3 -16.17 -8.27 0.83
N ARG A 4 -15.26 -7.51 1.44
CA ARG A 4 -15.64 -6.56 2.47
C ARG A 4 -16.24 -5.35 1.77
N LYS A 5 -17.52 -5.08 2.02
CA LYS A 5 -18.16 -3.83 1.59
C LYS A 5 -17.38 -2.66 2.14
N ILE A 6 -16.90 -1.83 1.25
CA ILE A 6 -16.24 -0.56 1.54
C ILE A 6 -17.30 0.36 2.15
N ASN A 7 -17.25 0.59 3.44
CA ASN A 7 -18.13 1.53 4.11
C ASN A 7 -17.73 2.97 3.76
N GLU A 8 -18.71 3.83 3.61
CA GLU A 8 -18.67 5.20 3.06
C GLU A 8 -17.71 6.18 3.76
N VAL A 9 -16.99 5.79 4.80
CA VAL A 9 -16.28 6.77 5.64
C VAL A 9 -14.75 6.63 5.57
N SER A 10 -14.20 5.52 5.18
CA SER A 10 -12.75 5.40 4.97
C SER A 10 -12.31 3.98 4.67
N LEU A 11 -11.51 3.89 3.66
CA LEU A 11 -10.85 2.67 3.26
C LEU A 11 -9.65 2.44 4.14
N THR A 12 -9.76 1.48 4.98
CA THR A 12 -8.59 0.95 5.66
C THR A 12 -7.83 0.05 4.71
N ALA A 13 -8.19 -1.18 4.57
CA ALA A 13 -7.56 -2.12 3.65
C ALA A 13 -8.64 -3.02 3.04
N SER A 14 -8.55 -3.34 1.76
CA SER A 14 -9.54 -4.16 1.09
C SER A 14 -9.03 -4.78 -0.21
N ASP A 15 -9.61 -5.92 -0.55
CA ASP A 15 -9.62 -6.40 -1.92
C ASP A 15 -10.44 -5.45 -2.78
N ILE A 16 -9.92 -5.10 -3.95
CA ILE A 16 -10.63 -4.30 -4.95
C ILE A 16 -10.83 -5.11 -6.22
N ALA A 17 -11.94 -4.85 -6.91
CA ALA A 17 -12.28 -5.56 -8.14
C ALA A 17 -12.85 -4.60 -9.20
N ILE A 18 -12.94 -5.09 -10.43
CA ILE A 18 -13.66 -4.38 -11.50
C ILE A 18 -15.11 -4.19 -11.07
N GLY A 19 -15.61 -2.98 -11.17
CA GLY A 19 -16.94 -2.57 -10.72
C GLY A 19 -16.95 -1.86 -9.38
N ASP A 20 -15.88 -1.95 -8.59
CA ASP A 20 -15.79 -1.27 -7.31
C ASP A 20 -15.56 0.24 -7.48
N THR A 21 -16.01 0.98 -6.46
CA THR A 21 -15.74 2.40 -6.33
C THR A 21 -15.01 2.65 -5.02
N ILE A 22 -13.84 3.27 -5.10
CA ILE A 22 -13.02 3.64 -3.96
C ILE A 22 -13.01 5.15 -3.76
N LYS A 23 -13.00 5.58 -2.50
CA LYS A 23 -12.90 6.98 -2.14
C LYS A 23 -11.45 7.45 -2.27
N VAL A 24 -11.23 8.54 -3.00
CA VAL A 24 -9.89 9.11 -3.21
C VAL A 24 -9.89 10.57 -2.75
N GLY A 25 -9.45 10.79 -1.52
CA GLY A 25 -9.58 12.09 -0.87
C GLY A 25 -10.95 12.28 -0.19
N GLU A 26 -11.30 13.51 0.17
CA GLU A 26 -12.51 13.80 0.96
C GLU A 26 -13.80 13.72 0.14
N THR A 27 -13.75 14.14 -1.13
CA THR A 27 -14.96 14.37 -1.97
C THR A 27 -14.93 13.66 -3.30
N ALA A 28 -13.89 12.88 -3.59
CA ALA A 28 -13.68 12.26 -4.89
C ALA A 28 -13.78 10.73 -4.82
N ASN A 29 -14.31 10.12 -5.87
CA ASN A 29 -14.40 8.67 -6.01
C ASN A 29 -13.73 8.20 -7.30
N LEU A 30 -13.07 7.07 -7.23
CA LEU A 30 -12.49 6.34 -8.36
C LEU A 30 -13.29 5.06 -8.58
N THR A 31 -13.92 4.92 -9.73
CA THR A 31 -14.58 3.68 -10.15
C THR A 31 -13.61 2.85 -10.99
N ILE A 32 -13.43 1.59 -10.61
CA ILE A 32 -12.61 0.62 -11.34
C ILE A 32 -13.49 0.01 -12.44
N ASP A 33 -13.69 0.75 -13.52
CA ASP A 33 -14.58 0.35 -14.62
C ASP A 33 -14.01 -0.82 -15.42
N LYS A 34 -12.73 -0.78 -15.73
CA LYS A 34 -11.98 -1.82 -16.45
C LYS A 34 -10.48 -1.58 -16.35
N VAL A 35 -9.69 -2.60 -16.60
CA VAL A 35 -8.26 -2.43 -16.87
C VAL A 35 -8.09 -1.99 -18.33
N PRO A 36 -7.49 -0.83 -18.63
CA PRO A 36 -7.25 -0.38 -20.00
C PRO A 36 -6.42 -1.40 -20.81
N GLU A 37 -6.71 -1.57 -22.09
CA GLU A 37 -6.04 -2.59 -22.94
C GLU A 37 -4.52 -2.45 -22.96
N LYS A 38 -4.00 -1.21 -23.01
CA LYS A 38 -2.55 -0.96 -22.96
C LYS A 38 -1.94 -1.43 -21.64
N LEU A 39 -2.68 -1.28 -20.54
CA LEU A 39 -2.26 -1.73 -19.23
C LEU A 39 -2.32 -3.27 -19.11
N GLN A 40 -3.33 -3.92 -19.69
CA GLN A 40 -3.39 -5.37 -19.77
C GLN A 40 -2.17 -5.94 -20.51
N LYS A 41 -1.79 -5.36 -21.66
CA LYS A 41 -0.56 -5.72 -22.39
C LYS A 41 0.70 -5.51 -21.55
N ALA A 42 0.74 -4.46 -20.73
CA ALA A 42 1.85 -4.26 -19.80
C ALA A 42 1.89 -5.36 -18.73
N PHE A 43 0.74 -5.77 -18.18
CA PHE A 43 0.64 -6.89 -17.24
C PHE A 43 1.11 -8.20 -17.84
N GLU A 44 0.75 -8.48 -19.09
CA GLU A 44 1.25 -9.65 -19.81
C GLU A 44 2.76 -9.61 -19.97
N LYS A 45 3.32 -8.46 -20.41
CA LYS A 45 4.76 -8.27 -20.52
C LYS A 45 5.48 -8.46 -19.18
N ILE A 46 4.89 -7.98 -18.06
CA ILE A 46 5.45 -8.20 -16.73
C ILE A 46 5.51 -9.70 -16.42
N ARG A 47 4.40 -10.44 -16.60
CA ARG A 47 4.36 -11.90 -16.36
C ARG A 47 5.40 -12.65 -17.19
N GLU A 48 5.60 -12.29 -18.45
CA GLU A 48 6.62 -12.90 -19.31
C GLU A 48 8.05 -12.63 -18.82
N ILE A 49 8.33 -11.40 -18.38
CA ILE A 49 9.64 -11.05 -17.83
C ILE A 49 9.88 -11.79 -16.52
N VAL A 50 8.89 -11.81 -15.62
CA VAL A 50 8.97 -12.52 -14.36
C VAL A 50 9.23 -14.00 -14.58
N LYS A 51 8.51 -14.66 -15.48
CA LYS A 51 8.74 -16.07 -15.83
C LYS A 51 10.18 -16.36 -16.27
N ARG A 52 10.84 -15.39 -16.92
CA ARG A 52 12.26 -15.52 -17.34
C ARG A 52 13.27 -15.19 -16.26
N GLN A 53 12.87 -14.38 -15.27
CA GLN A 53 13.79 -13.82 -14.26
C GLN A 53 13.51 -14.32 -12.83
N ALA A 54 12.49 -15.14 -12.61
CA ALA A 54 12.13 -15.63 -11.28
C ALA A 54 13.30 -16.29 -10.54
N ASP A 55 14.14 -17.02 -11.28
CA ASP A 55 15.29 -17.74 -10.73
C ASP A 55 16.62 -16.96 -10.88
N ASN A 56 16.56 -15.66 -11.15
CA ASN A 56 17.78 -14.86 -11.31
C ASN A 56 18.57 -14.80 -9.99
N PRO A 57 19.82 -15.28 -9.96
CA PRO A 57 20.63 -15.34 -8.73
C PRO A 57 20.95 -13.96 -8.15
N ASP A 58 20.87 -12.89 -8.94
CA ASP A 58 21.10 -11.53 -8.44
C ASP A 58 19.95 -11.05 -7.55
N ASN A 59 18.70 -11.44 -7.85
CA ASN A 59 17.55 -11.17 -6.98
C ASN A 59 17.75 -11.86 -5.61
N ALA A 60 18.16 -13.14 -5.62
CA ALA A 60 18.45 -13.87 -4.39
C ALA A 60 19.57 -13.23 -3.56
N LYS A 61 20.62 -12.71 -4.23
CA LYS A 61 21.71 -11.99 -3.55
C LYS A 61 21.23 -10.72 -2.86
N VAL A 62 20.33 -9.94 -3.51
CA VAL A 62 19.75 -8.72 -2.94
C VAL A 62 18.97 -9.08 -1.69
N LEU A 63 18.04 -10.02 -1.77
CA LEU A 63 17.21 -10.46 -0.64
C LEU A 63 18.07 -10.94 0.53
N LYS A 64 19.07 -11.80 0.27
CA LYS A 64 19.99 -12.29 1.29
C LYS A 64 20.81 -11.17 1.95
N LYS A 65 21.34 -10.24 1.14
CA LYS A 65 22.15 -9.11 1.65
C LYS A 65 21.36 -8.20 2.57
N GLN A 66 20.08 -8.03 2.29
CA GLN A 66 19.19 -7.17 3.07
C GLN A 66 18.45 -7.92 4.19
N HIS A 67 18.73 -9.23 4.37
CA HIS A 67 18.04 -10.08 5.36
C HIS A 67 16.51 -10.10 5.20
N ILE A 68 16.03 -10.11 3.95
CA ILE A 68 14.62 -10.08 3.63
C ILE A 68 14.10 -11.49 3.42
N THR A 69 12.97 -11.80 4.03
CA THR A 69 12.31 -13.11 3.96
C THR A 69 11.33 -13.25 2.81
N MET A 70 11.06 -12.16 2.07
CA MET A 70 10.24 -12.18 0.86
C MET A 70 10.74 -13.22 -0.14
N SER A 71 9.83 -13.95 -0.77
CA SER A 71 10.20 -14.89 -1.83
C SER A 71 10.82 -14.17 -3.03
N GLN A 72 11.75 -14.83 -3.70
CA GLN A 72 12.38 -14.30 -4.90
C GLN A 72 11.36 -14.03 -6.00
N LEU A 73 10.35 -14.87 -6.12
CA LEU A 73 9.28 -14.71 -7.11
C LEU A 73 8.48 -13.43 -6.85
N LEU A 74 8.01 -13.23 -5.61
CA LEU A 74 7.27 -12.01 -5.24
C LEU A 74 8.13 -10.75 -5.48
N PHE A 75 9.37 -10.75 -4.99
CA PHE A 75 10.30 -9.64 -5.24
C PHE A 75 10.42 -9.31 -6.73
N THR A 76 10.57 -10.34 -7.58
CA THR A 76 10.66 -10.16 -9.03
C THR A 76 9.39 -9.55 -9.60
N HIS A 77 8.21 -9.99 -9.16
CA HIS A 77 6.94 -9.38 -9.57
C HIS A 77 6.88 -7.88 -9.25
N LEU A 78 7.20 -7.49 -8.03
CA LEU A 78 7.13 -6.09 -7.59
C LEU A 78 8.13 -5.21 -8.36
N PHE A 79 9.36 -5.68 -8.49
CA PHE A 79 10.41 -4.94 -9.17
C PHE A 79 10.12 -4.77 -10.65
N VAL A 80 9.73 -5.85 -11.35
CA VAL A 80 9.41 -5.82 -12.78
C VAL A 80 8.16 -5.00 -13.05
N PHE A 81 7.12 -5.09 -12.19
CA PHE A 81 5.92 -4.26 -12.28
C PHE A 81 6.30 -2.78 -12.31
N ALA A 82 6.99 -2.30 -11.29
CA ALA A 82 7.33 -0.88 -11.18
C ALA A 82 8.18 -0.41 -12.37
N LYS A 83 9.15 -1.23 -12.80
CA LYS A 83 10.00 -0.91 -13.94
C LYS A 83 9.20 -0.82 -15.24
N VAL A 84 8.40 -1.85 -15.55
CA VAL A 84 7.64 -1.90 -16.82
C VAL A 84 6.59 -0.79 -16.87
N ILE A 85 5.89 -0.50 -15.77
CA ILE A 85 4.91 0.60 -15.73
C ILE A 85 5.60 1.93 -15.98
N ALA A 86 6.71 2.21 -15.31
CA ALA A 86 7.45 3.47 -15.49
C ALA A 86 8.01 3.62 -16.91
N GLU A 87 8.55 2.55 -17.51
CA GLU A 87 9.12 2.58 -18.86
C GLU A 87 8.05 2.66 -19.96
N THR A 88 6.92 1.99 -19.75
CA THR A 88 5.84 1.92 -20.76
C THR A 88 4.97 3.18 -20.76
N PHE A 89 4.79 3.79 -19.59
CA PHE A 89 3.91 4.94 -19.39
C PHE A 89 4.64 6.08 -18.64
N PRO A 90 5.66 6.69 -19.23
CA PRO A 90 6.50 7.69 -18.53
C PRO A 90 5.72 8.94 -18.12
N ASP A 91 4.65 9.28 -18.84
CA ASP A 91 3.82 10.47 -18.60
C ASP A 91 2.58 10.19 -17.75
N LEU A 92 2.39 8.95 -17.25
CA LEU A 92 1.19 8.56 -16.53
C LEU A 92 1.03 9.34 -15.21
N ALA A 93 2.15 9.64 -14.54
CA ALA A 93 2.15 10.36 -13.27
C ALA A 93 1.78 11.83 -13.44
N CYS A 94 0.70 12.25 -12.77
CA CYS A 94 0.25 13.64 -12.75
C CYS A 94 0.83 14.39 -11.54
N ARG A 95 1.75 15.31 -11.76
CA ARG A 95 2.39 16.12 -10.71
C ARG A 95 2.01 17.61 -10.74
N ASP A 96 1.21 18.03 -11.70
CA ASP A 96 0.94 19.44 -12.03
C ASP A 96 -0.45 19.93 -11.59
N GLY A 97 -1.13 19.21 -10.72
CA GLY A 97 -2.46 19.60 -10.23
C GLY A 97 -3.62 19.34 -11.18
N ARG A 98 -3.40 18.83 -12.40
CA ARG A 98 -4.47 18.50 -13.37
C ARG A 98 -5.46 17.48 -12.80
N ARG A 99 -4.99 16.51 -12.05
CA ARG A 99 -5.84 15.50 -11.39
C ARG A 99 -6.78 16.13 -10.38
N GLN A 100 -6.29 17.01 -9.51
CA GLN A 100 -7.11 17.75 -8.56
C GLN A 100 -8.15 18.61 -9.26
N SER A 101 -7.73 19.30 -10.33
CA SER A 101 -8.64 20.10 -11.15
C SER A 101 -9.70 19.25 -11.86
N PHE A 102 -9.34 18.03 -12.27
CA PHE A 102 -10.28 17.07 -12.84
C PHE A 102 -11.34 16.64 -11.81
N TYR A 103 -10.92 16.22 -10.61
CA TYR A 103 -11.84 15.81 -9.56
C TYR A 103 -12.68 16.96 -8.99
N ALA A 104 -12.18 18.19 -8.98
CA ALA A 104 -12.99 19.36 -8.61
C ALA A 104 -14.18 19.59 -9.54
N LYS A 105 -14.07 19.16 -10.81
CA LYS A 105 -15.17 19.25 -11.80
C LYS A 105 -16.01 18.00 -11.86
N ASN A 106 -15.40 16.83 -11.62
CA ASN A 106 -16.00 15.52 -11.78
C ASN A 106 -15.75 14.74 -10.49
N GLN A 107 -16.68 14.81 -9.55
CA GLN A 107 -16.53 14.13 -8.26
C GLN A 107 -16.28 12.60 -8.38
N ASN A 108 -16.69 12.02 -9.51
CA ASN A 108 -16.46 10.62 -9.83
C ASN A 108 -15.61 10.53 -11.11
N ALA A 109 -14.67 9.62 -11.13
CA ALA A 109 -13.83 9.32 -12.28
C ALA A 109 -13.71 7.81 -12.50
N ASN A 110 -13.55 7.41 -13.75
CA ASN A 110 -13.24 6.03 -14.09
C ASN A 110 -11.72 5.81 -14.20
N LEU A 111 -11.25 4.66 -13.78
CA LEU A 111 -9.82 4.30 -13.88
C LEU A 111 -9.33 4.43 -15.33
N SER A 112 -10.12 3.94 -16.30
CA SER A 112 -9.78 4.01 -17.71
C SER A 112 -9.67 5.45 -18.22
N GLU A 113 -10.55 6.34 -17.78
CA GLU A 113 -10.51 7.75 -18.16
C GLU A 113 -9.28 8.47 -17.59
N LEU A 114 -8.94 8.21 -16.33
CA LEU A 114 -7.74 8.79 -15.71
C LEU A 114 -6.46 8.28 -16.36
N PHE A 115 -6.45 7.01 -16.77
CA PHE A 115 -5.35 6.42 -17.53
C PHE A 115 -5.17 7.12 -18.88
N ASP A 116 -6.23 7.29 -19.66
CA ASP A 116 -6.17 7.91 -20.99
C ASP A 116 -5.75 9.39 -20.93
N LYS A 117 -6.03 10.06 -19.81
CA LYS A 117 -5.66 11.47 -19.57
C LYS A 117 -4.32 11.65 -18.87
N ASN A 118 -3.60 10.57 -18.53
CA ASN A 118 -2.35 10.61 -17.75
C ASN A 118 -2.53 11.38 -16.43
N LEU A 119 -3.51 10.99 -15.62
CA LEU A 119 -3.87 11.65 -14.37
C LEU A 119 -3.63 10.77 -13.13
N PHE A 120 -2.65 9.89 -13.15
CA PHE A 120 -2.39 8.97 -12.05
C PHE A 120 -1.62 9.64 -10.92
N GLN A 121 -2.05 9.35 -9.69
CA GLN A 121 -1.32 9.59 -8.45
C GLN A 121 -1.33 8.31 -7.59
N CYS A 122 -1.13 8.42 -6.29
CA CYS A 122 -0.98 7.27 -5.40
C CYS A 122 -2.16 6.29 -5.47
N ALA A 123 -3.40 6.79 -5.50
CA ALA A 123 -4.59 5.94 -5.51
C ALA A 123 -4.69 5.09 -6.78
N GLU A 124 -4.50 5.70 -7.95
CA GLU A 124 -4.56 4.99 -9.22
C GLU A 124 -3.39 4.00 -9.38
N TYR A 125 -2.18 4.40 -8.95
CA TYR A 125 -1.03 3.48 -8.96
C TYR A 125 -1.22 2.29 -8.01
N ALA A 126 -1.71 2.51 -6.79
CA ALA A 126 -2.03 1.45 -5.86
C ALA A 126 -3.12 0.52 -6.41
N THR A 127 -4.15 1.10 -7.05
CA THR A 127 -5.23 0.34 -7.70
C THR A 127 -4.69 -0.61 -8.77
N ILE A 128 -3.88 -0.12 -9.72
CA ILE A 128 -3.36 -0.99 -10.78
C ILE A 128 -2.34 -2.01 -10.26
N ALA A 129 -1.62 -1.68 -9.19
CA ALA A 129 -0.73 -2.63 -8.53
C ALA A 129 -1.51 -3.77 -7.88
N GLN A 130 -2.58 -3.45 -7.15
CA GLN A 130 -3.46 -4.44 -6.55
C GLN A 130 -4.09 -5.36 -7.59
N LEU A 131 -4.66 -4.79 -8.68
CA LEU A 131 -5.26 -5.58 -9.77
C LEU A 131 -4.22 -6.49 -10.44
N TYR A 132 -2.98 -6.02 -10.61
CA TYR A 132 -1.91 -6.87 -11.12
C TYR A 132 -1.57 -8.02 -10.16
N LEU A 133 -1.35 -7.72 -8.89
CA LEU A 133 -0.98 -8.72 -7.87
C LEU A 133 -2.06 -9.80 -7.74
N GLN A 134 -3.33 -9.42 -7.72
CA GLN A 134 -4.45 -10.36 -7.74
C GLN A 134 -4.43 -11.25 -9.00
N SER A 135 -4.05 -10.69 -10.16
CA SER A 135 -3.99 -11.45 -11.42
C SER A 135 -2.88 -12.51 -11.45
N VAL A 136 -2.00 -12.52 -10.44
CA VAL A 136 -0.90 -13.49 -10.26
C VAL A 136 -0.98 -14.19 -8.90
N ASP A 137 -2.18 -14.23 -8.30
CA ASP A 137 -2.52 -14.94 -7.06
C ASP A 137 -1.67 -14.51 -5.84
N VAL A 138 -1.22 -13.25 -5.79
CA VAL A 138 -0.53 -12.69 -4.64
C VAL A 138 -1.56 -12.15 -3.65
N ASP A 139 -1.50 -12.63 -2.42
CA ASP A 139 -2.33 -12.14 -1.31
C ASP A 139 -1.94 -10.71 -0.97
N SER A 140 -2.87 -9.78 -1.21
CA SER A 140 -2.58 -8.35 -1.10
C SER A 140 -3.86 -7.53 -0.93
N GLU A 141 -3.72 -6.34 -0.33
CA GLU A 141 -4.82 -5.42 -0.04
C GLU A 141 -4.48 -4.00 -0.50
N TYR A 142 -5.43 -3.33 -1.16
CA TYR A 142 -5.36 -1.88 -1.37
C TYR A 142 -5.59 -1.15 -0.05
N VAL A 143 -4.76 -0.16 0.24
CA VAL A 143 -4.88 0.68 1.43
C VAL A 143 -5.03 2.14 1.04
N GLY A 144 -6.17 2.73 1.37
CA GLY A 144 -6.34 4.17 1.44
C GLY A 144 -5.88 4.65 2.80
N GLY A 145 -4.64 5.09 2.89
CA GLY A 145 -3.96 5.42 4.14
C GLY A 145 -3.29 6.78 4.13
N GLU A 146 -2.17 6.84 4.79
CA GLU A 146 -1.42 8.07 5.05
C GLU A 146 0.08 7.81 4.97
N ILE A 147 0.87 8.84 4.69
CA ILE A 147 2.33 8.82 4.69
C ILE A 147 2.88 10.06 5.40
N LEU A 148 3.97 9.94 6.15
CA LEU A 148 4.67 11.09 6.72
C LEU A 148 5.58 11.72 5.67
N VAL A 149 5.44 13.03 5.47
CA VAL A 149 6.03 13.74 4.32
C VAL A 149 7.15 14.71 4.67
N ASN A 150 7.30 15.11 5.94
CA ASN A 150 8.33 16.04 6.32
C ASN A 150 9.51 15.37 7.05
N GLN A 151 10.66 16.06 7.09
CA GLN A 151 11.87 15.53 7.72
C GLN A 151 11.74 15.31 9.24
N ASN A 152 10.84 16.05 9.88
CA ASN A 152 10.60 15.97 11.32
C ASN A 152 9.49 14.97 11.68
N TRP A 153 8.86 14.36 10.71
CA TRP A 153 7.77 13.39 10.89
C TRP A 153 6.58 13.95 11.70
N GLU A 154 6.29 15.24 11.53
CA GLU A 154 5.22 15.94 12.27
C GLU A 154 3.89 15.93 11.54
N PHE A 155 3.92 15.81 10.21
CA PHE A 155 2.73 15.90 9.36
C PHE A 155 2.62 14.71 8.43
N GLY A 156 1.41 14.17 8.36
CA GLY A 156 1.00 13.16 7.40
C GLY A 156 0.10 13.73 6.32
N GLU A 157 0.12 13.14 5.15
CA GLU A 157 -0.83 13.38 4.07
C GLU A 157 -1.53 12.09 3.65
N GLN A 158 -2.69 12.24 3.02
CA GLN A 158 -3.41 11.10 2.47
C GLN A 158 -2.58 10.45 1.37
N HIS A 159 -2.48 9.14 1.44
CA HIS A 159 -1.68 8.34 0.53
C HIS A 159 -2.31 6.96 0.33
N SER A 160 -2.12 6.38 -0.84
CA SER A 160 -2.58 5.03 -1.12
C SER A 160 -1.42 4.14 -1.52
N PHE A 161 -1.44 2.91 -1.01
CA PHE A 161 -0.41 1.90 -1.21
C PHE A 161 -1.03 0.49 -1.17
N VAL A 162 -0.23 -0.53 -1.36
CA VAL A 162 -0.66 -1.93 -1.25
C VAL A 162 0.07 -2.61 -0.11
N ILE A 163 -0.64 -3.38 0.69
CA ILE A 163 -0.05 -4.34 1.62
C ILE A 163 -0.07 -5.72 0.98
N ILE A 164 1.01 -6.45 1.13
CA ILE A 164 1.19 -7.81 0.62
C ILE A 164 1.48 -8.72 1.79
N HIS A 165 0.79 -9.85 1.85
CA HIS A 165 0.92 -10.85 2.91
C HIS A 165 1.68 -12.06 2.39
N GLU A 166 2.83 -12.37 2.99
CA GLU A 166 3.60 -13.56 2.65
C GLU A 166 4.32 -14.11 3.88
N ASN A 167 4.13 -15.39 4.19
CA ASN A 167 4.83 -16.10 5.29
C ASN A 167 4.73 -15.40 6.65
N ASP A 168 3.52 -14.96 7.04
CA ASP A 168 3.23 -14.22 8.28
C ASP A 168 3.94 -12.85 8.39
N ILE A 169 4.44 -12.34 7.28
CA ILE A 169 5.06 -11.02 7.17
C ILE A 169 4.25 -10.16 6.21
N ASP A 170 4.03 -8.91 6.60
CA ASP A 170 3.41 -7.92 5.74
C ASP A 170 4.47 -7.02 5.12
N TYR A 171 4.28 -6.73 3.83
CA TYR A 171 5.13 -5.83 3.07
C TYR A 171 4.31 -4.67 2.51
N VAL A 172 4.84 -3.45 2.56
CA VAL A 172 4.26 -2.33 1.83
C VAL A 172 4.84 -2.29 0.43
N PHE A 173 3.96 -2.21 -0.56
CA PHE A 173 4.32 -1.88 -1.93
C PHE A 173 3.70 -0.55 -2.31
N ASP A 174 4.55 0.45 -2.54
CA ASP A 174 4.14 1.80 -2.91
C ASP A 174 4.70 2.20 -4.28
N PRO A 175 3.96 1.88 -5.36
CA PRO A 175 4.43 2.15 -6.71
C PRO A 175 4.44 3.64 -7.09
N ALA A 176 3.77 4.50 -6.31
CA ALA A 176 3.72 5.94 -6.56
C ALA A 176 4.89 6.70 -5.92
N ASN A 177 5.46 6.17 -4.85
CA ASN A 177 6.57 6.78 -4.13
C ASN A 177 7.92 6.40 -4.75
N ASN A 178 8.06 6.59 -6.06
CA ASN A 178 9.32 6.38 -6.76
C ASN A 178 10.31 7.48 -6.36
N ASN A 179 11.24 7.17 -5.48
CA ASN A 179 12.40 8.02 -5.25
C ASN A 179 13.17 8.17 -6.56
N ALA A 180 13.05 9.34 -7.17
CA ALA A 180 13.90 9.95 -8.22
C ALA A 180 14.80 8.98 -9.03
N GLY A 181 14.28 7.91 -9.60
CA GLY A 181 15.07 7.00 -10.40
C GLY A 181 14.56 5.57 -10.45
N ALA A 182 13.37 5.33 -11.01
CA ALA A 182 12.92 4.04 -11.54
C ALA A 182 12.97 2.80 -10.60
N GLN A 183 13.13 2.98 -9.29
CA GLN A 183 13.05 1.86 -8.35
C GLN A 183 11.77 1.97 -7.52
N PRO A 184 10.97 0.88 -7.44
CA PRO A 184 9.79 0.86 -6.59
C PRO A 184 10.19 0.96 -5.12
N ASN A 185 9.40 1.67 -4.33
CA ASN A 185 9.54 1.58 -2.89
C ASN A 185 8.88 0.26 -2.44
N ILE A 186 9.71 -0.72 -2.15
CA ILE A 186 9.30 -1.99 -1.56
C ILE A 186 9.79 -1.98 -0.13
N SER A 187 8.88 -1.79 0.82
CA SER A 187 9.23 -1.63 2.23
C SER A 187 8.72 -2.80 3.05
N ILE A 188 9.50 -3.20 4.03
CA ILE A 188 9.07 -4.20 5.01
C ILE A 188 8.36 -3.49 6.15
N ILE A 189 7.16 -3.94 6.46
CA ILE A 189 6.48 -3.59 7.70
C ILE A 189 6.96 -4.57 8.78
N GLU A 190 7.84 -4.11 9.66
CA GLU A 190 8.16 -4.88 10.86
C GLU A 190 6.99 -4.80 11.83
N LEU A 191 6.02 -5.72 11.69
CA LEU A 191 4.85 -5.80 12.55
C LEU A 191 5.11 -6.68 13.78
N SER A 192 6.14 -6.39 14.57
CA SER A 192 6.14 -6.91 15.93
C SER A 192 5.10 -6.13 16.78
N PRO A 193 4.41 -6.77 17.73
CA PRO A 193 3.44 -6.10 18.61
C PRO A 193 4.01 -4.87 19.33
N GLU A 194 5.30 -4.88 19.60
CA GLU A 194 6.01 -3.84 20.38
C GLU A 194 6.49 -2.66 19.52
N GLN A 195 6.52 -2.80 18.19
CA GLN A 195 7.04 -1.79 17.26
C GLN A 195 5.96 -1.03 16.49
N LYS A 196 4.68 -1.30 16.77
CA LYS A 196 3.55 -0.99 15.89
C LYS A 196 3.16 0.48 15.81
N VAL A 197 3.36 1.27 16.85
CA VAL A 197 3.03 2.68 16.85
C VAL A 197 4.25 3.46 17.32
N LYS A 198 5.05 3.94 16.37
CA LYS A 198 6.26 4.68 16.72
C LYS A 198 6.02 6.20 16.77
N ILE A 199 5.06 6.71 15.99
CA ILE A 199 4.87 8.15 15.85
C ILE A 199 3.37 8.45 15.73
N GLN A 200 2.94 9.48 16.49
CA GLN A 200 1.67 10.17 16.23
C GLN A 200 1.95 11.51 15.58
N ALA A 201 1.34 11.76 14.42
CA ALA A 201 1.50 13.03 13.71
C ALA A 201 0.15 13.63 13.33
N LYS A 202 0.13 14.95 13.10
CA LYS A 202 -1.04 15.65 12.57
C LYS A 202 -1.17 15.41 11.07
N LEU A 203 -2.40 15.30 10.58
CA LEU A 203 -2.65 15.30 9.15
C LEU A 203 -2.63 16.73 8.59
N LEU A 204 -2.08 16.90 7.40
CA LEU A 204 -2.07 18.19 6.69
C LEU A 204 -3.50 18.66 6.37
N SER A 205 -4.43 17.75 6.13
CA SER A 205 -5.83 18.04 5.81
C SER A 205 -6.70 18.39 7.01
N GLY A 206 -6.18 18.36 8.26
CA GLY A 206 -7.01 18.64 9.41
C GLY A 206 -6.31 18.58 10.77
N GLN A 207 -7.13 18.75 11.83
CA GLN A 207 -6.65 18.72 13.23
C GLN A 207 -6.49 17.28 13.77
N ARG A 208 -6.77 16.28 12.96
CA ARG A 208 -6.75 14.87 13.33
C ARG A 208 -5.32 14.38 13.51
N LYS A 209 -5.10 13.56 14.53
CA LYS A 209 -3.85 12.82 14.71
C LYS A 209 -4.01 11.42 14.17
N SER A 210 -2.99 10.91 13.50
CA SER A 210 -2.91 9.51 13.05
C SER A 210 -1.66 8.84 13.61
N ALA A 211 -1.75 7.54 13.77
CA ALA A 211 -0.61 6.72 14.14
C ALA A 211 0.05 6.12 12.91
N PHE A 212 1.36 6.12 12.91
CA PHE A 212 2.18 5.68 11.81
C PHE A 212 3.12 4.56 12.27
N PHE A 213 3.33 3.59 11.39
CA PHE A 213 4.29 2.51 11.57
C PHE A 213 5.51 2.73 10.68
N GLU A 214 6.68 2.36 11.17
CA GLU A 214 7.93 2.47 10.42
C GLU A 214 8.06 1.33 9.42
N THR A 215 8.45 1.68 8.20
CA THR A 215 8.88 0.75 7.17
C THR A 215 10.30 1.06 6.73
N ARG A 216 10.95 0.09 6.08
CA ARG A 216 12.24 0.29 5.44
C ARG A 216 12.20 -0.17 4.00
N ASP A 217 12.63 0.71 3.12
CA ASP A 217 12.84 0.36 1.72
C ASP A 217 13.97 -0.67 1.59
N ILE A 218 13.67 -1.80 0.99
CA ILE A 218 14.59 -2.93 0.90
C ILE A 218 15.80 -2.68 0.00
N MET A 219 15.71 -1.72 -0.91
CA MET A 219 16.81 -1.40 -1.83
C MET A 219 17.71 -0.29 -1.29
N THR A 220 17.12 0.70 -0.64
CA THR A 220 17.84 1.91 -0.21
C THR A 220 18.06 1.96 1.31
N ASN A 221 17.42 1.06 2.07
CA ASN A 221 17.36 1.07 3.54
C ASN A 221 16.77 2.38 4.11
N ARG A 222 16.04 3.15 3.30
CA ARG A 222 15.41 4.40 3.71
C ARG A 222 14.18 4.10 4.56
N LYS A 223 14.06 4.80 5.67
CA LYS A 223 12.86 4.76 6.51
C LYS A 223 11.74 5.56 5.88
N THR A 224 10.55 5.02 5.96
CA THR A 224 9.30 5.69 5.60
C THR A 224 8.26 5.29 6.64
N PHE A 225 7.30 6.18 6.91
CA PHE A 225 6.25 5.93 7.87
C PHE A 225 4.90 5.97 7.15
N TYR A 226 4.17 4.87 7.24
CA TYR A 226 2.83 4.73 6.69
C TYR A 226 1.82 4.62 7.81
N GLY A 227 0.60 5.09 7.58
CA GLY A 227 -0.54 4.96 8.49
C GLY A 227 -1.74 4.37 7.75
N TYR A 228 -2.57 3.64 8.49
CA TYR A 228 -3.91 3.31 8.02
C TYR A 228 -4.78 4.54 8.20
N GLY A 229 -5.33 5.07 7.12
CA GLY A 229 -6.12 6.29 7.14
C GLY A 229 -7.34 6.22 8.06
N ASP A 230 -7.93 7.41 8.33
CA ASP A 230 -9.23 7.58 8.93
C ASP A 230 -9.37 7.56 10.46
N GLY A 231 -8.28 7.68 11.17
CA GLY A 231 -8.33 7.67 12.63
C GLY A 231 -8.85 6.36 13.24
N ARG A 232 -9.21 5.39 12.43
CA ARG A 232 -9.31 4.01 12.86
C ARG A 232 -7.93 3.39 12.77
N ASN A 233 -7.23 3.52 13.85
CA ASN A 233 -5.98 2.85 14.00
C ASN A 233 -6.26 1.34 14.09
N ILE A 234 -6.24 0.63 12.94
CA ILE A 234 -6.33 -0.84 12.96
C ILE A 234 -5.28 -1.39 13.91
N LEU A 235 -4.13 -0.73 14.01
CA LEU A 235 -3.10 -1.09 14.96
C LEU A 235 -3.54 -0.86 16.42
N GLU A 236 -4.27 0.22 16.72
CA GLU A 236 -4.88 0.40 18.05
C GLU A 236 -5.93 -0.67 18.33
N ASP A 237 -6.83 -0.94 17.40
CA ASP A 237 -7.82 -2.01 17.54
C ASP A 237 -7.17 -3.39 17.74
N MET A 238 -6.05 -3.66 17.07
CA MET A 238 -5.29 -4.90 17.25
C MET A 238 -4.55 -4.94 18.59
N LEU A 239 -4.03 -3.82 19.07
CA LEU A 239 -3.38 -3.71 20.37
C LEU A 239 -4.39 -3.88 21.51
N PHE A 240 -5.51 -3.16 21.48
CA PHE A 240 -6.55 -3.24 22.51
C PHE A 240 -7.28 -4.60 22.55
N LYS A 241 -7.45 -5.28 21.41
CA LYS A 241 -8.01 -6.64 21.40
C LYS A 241 -7.09 -7.67 22.04
N LYS A 242 -5.76 -7.47 22.03
CA LYS A 242 -4.83 -8.39 22.72
C LYS A 242 -4.82 -8.21 24.23
N GLU A 243 -5.01 -7.01 24.75
CA GLU A 243 -5.08 -6.78 26.19
C GLU A 243 -6.34 -7.41 26.83
N GLN A 244 -7.42 -7.56 26.07
CA GLN A 244 -8.65 -8.21 26.54
C GLN A 244 -8.60 -9.75 26.54
N THR A 245 -7.58 -10.35 25.98
CA THR A 245 -7.44 -11.82 25.89
C THR A 245 -6.45 -12.41 26.90
N VAL A 246 -5.93 -11.64 27.84
CA VAL A 246 -5.20 -12.20 29.00
C VAL A 246 -6.23 -12.82 29.92
N PRO A 247 -6.30 -14.16 30.09
CA PRO A 247 -7.21 -14.78 31.02
C PRO A 247 -6.87 -14.26 32.42
N ASN A 248 -7.89 -13.77 33.14
CA ASN A 248 -7.79 -13.56 34.58
C ASN A 248 -7.34 -14.89 35.21
N VAL A 249 -6.06 -15.00 35.52
CA VAL A 249 -5.57 -16.07 36.38
C VAL A 249 -6.16 -15.78 37.76
N PRO A 250 -6.99 -16.66 38.29
CA PRO A 250 -7.50 -16.47 39.67
C PRO A 250 -6.29 -16.45 40.59
N THR A 251 -6.09 -15.36 41.31
CA THR A 251 -5.18 -15.33 42.44
C THR A 251 -5.74 -16.31 43.47
N GLU A 252 -5.17 -17.52 43.51
CA GLU A 252 -5.39 -18.43 44.62
C GLU A 252 -5.01 -17.76 45.92
N ASP A 253 -6.01 -17.70 46.79
CA ASP A 253 -5.95 -17.17 48.13
C ASP A 253 -4.97 -18.00 48.98
N LEU A 254 -3.71 -17.53 49.08
CA LEU A 254 -2.71 -18.11 50.01
C LEU A 254 -2.90 -17.55 51.41
N SER A 255 -4.12 -17.67 51.95
CA SER A 255 -4.40 -17.49 53.37
C SER A 255 -4.98 -18.75 53.95
N ARG A 256 -4.14 -19.77 54.19
CA ARG A 256 -4.35 -20.84 55.16
C ARG A 256 -3.05 -21.61 55.39
N ASN A 257 -2.32 -21.25 56.38
CA ASN A 257 -1.79 -21.97 57.52
C ASN A 257 -0.59 -21.23 58.12
#